data_6262beb47996c8daee028aa44e25d906
#
_entry.id   6262beb47996c8daee028aa44e25d906
#
_cell.length_a   1.000
_cell.length_b   1.000
_cell.length_c   1.000
_cell.angle_alpha   90.00
_cell.angle_beta   90.00
_cell.angle_gamma   90.00
#
_symmetry.space_group_name_H-M   'P 1'
#
loop_
_entity.id
_entity.type
_entity.pdbx_description
1 polymer ?
#
loop_
_entity_poly.entity_id
_entity_poly.type
_entity_poly.pdbx_seq_one_letter_code
_entity_poly.pdbx_strand_id
1 'polypeptide(L)'
;PSQKVAFIGPYIDNYEICSSWAVTGHPKDSVTVRQAAVELLPASGLTFCHGSSLLPRDYAFAGFAEPNRTEEFYADVFADPAKALADAVATAKAADVVILCLGEHYLQTGEATSRTELSLPENQISQSKCCRCAL
;
A
#
# COMPACT_ATOMS: atom_id res chain seq x y z
N PRO A 1 -8.97 17.29 21.90
CA PRO A 1 -9.15 15.97 21.32
C PRO A 1 -8.07 15.75 20.26
N SER A 2 -7.38 14.61 20.34
CA SER A 2 -6.41 14.21 19.32
C SER A 2 -7.17 13.90 18.02
N GLN A 3 -6.70 14.40 16.88
CA GLN A 3 -7.25 14.06 15.58
C GLN A 3 -7.12 12.55 15.35
N LYS A 4 -8.16 11.95 14.76
CA LYS A 4 -8.13 10.57 14.27
C LYS A 4 -7.50 10.56 12.89
N VAL A 5 -6.39 9.86 12.72
CA VAL A 5 -5.66 9.77 11.46
C VAL A 5 -5.71 8.34 10.95
N ALA A 6 -6.21 8.15 9.74
CA ALA A 6 -6.22 6.88 9.06
C ALA A 6 -5.13 6.83 7.98
N PHE A 7 -4.29 5.81 8.02
CA PHE A 7 -3.36 5.45 6.96
C PHE A 7 -3.96 4.30 6.16
N ILE A 8 -4.18 4.52 4.86
CA ILE A 8 -4.88 3.56 4.02
C ILE A 8 -4.11 3.32 2.72
N GLY A 9 -3.85 2.07 2.41
CA GLY A 9 -3.19 1.69 1.16
C GLY A 9 -2.10 0.64 1.31
N PRO A 10 -1.60 0.11 0.19
CA PRO A 10 -0.67 -1.01 0.20
C PRO A 10 0.72 -0.69 0.76
N TYR A 11 1.13 0.58 0.80
CA TYR A 11 2.46 0.97 1.30
C TYR A 11 2.52 1.24 2.81
N ILE A 12 1.50 0.85 3.58
CA ILE A 12 1.52 1.04 5.04
C ILE A 12 2.63 0.22 5.69
N ASP A 13 2.69 -1.07 5.39
CA ASP A 13 3.60 -2.04 6.01
C ASP A 13 4.66 -2.56 5.05
N ASN A 14 4.57 -2.24 3.77
CA ASN A 14 5.50 -2.73 2.78
C ASN A 14 6.86 -2.03 2.91
N TYR A 15 7.90 -2.81 3.16
CA TYR A 15 9.28 -2.36 3.25
C TYR A 15 10.04 -2.45 1.91
N GLU A 16 9.43 -2.97 0.85
CA GLU A 16 10.01 -3.05 -0.49
C GLU A 16 9.87 -1.71 -1.24
N ILE A 17 10.45 -0.66 -0.66
CA ILE A 17 10.37 0.72 -1.17
C ILE A 17 11.63 1.15 -1.94
N CYS A 18 12.67 0.33 -1.91
CA CYS A 18 13.87 0.56 -2.69
C CYS A 18 13.68 0.08 -4.13
N SER A 19 14.20 0.84 -5.08
CA SER A 19 14.14 0.48 -6.50
C SER A 19 14.94 -0.80 -6.80
N SER A 20 14.64 -1.46 -7.92
CA SER A 20 15.40 -2.61 -8.43
C SER A 20 16.89 -2.32 -8.64
N TRP A 21 17.28 -1.07 -8.71
CA TRP A 21 18.67 -0.60 -8.81
C TRP A 21 19.36 -0.35 -7.47
N ALA A 22 18.70 -0.63 -6.37
CA ALA A 22 19.33 -0.63 -5.05
C ALA A 22 20.21 -1.90 -4.92
N VAL A 23 21.45 -1.80 -5.37
CA VAL A 23 22.39 -2.92 -5.46
C VAL A 23 22.83 -3.41 -4.08
N THR A 24 22.74 -2.58 -3.06
CA THR A 24 23.15 -2.88 -1.69
C THR A 24 22.06 -2.49 -0.70
N GLY A 25 22.01 -3.18 0.42
CA GLY A 25 21.01 -3.00 1.46
C GLY A 25 20.04 -4.17 1.54
N HIS A 26 19.29 -4.19 2.61
CA HIS A 26 18.27 -5.20 2.81
C HIS A 26 16.89 -4.51 2.90
N PRO A 27 15.88 -4.92 2.14
CA PRO A 27 14.57 -4.25 2.17
C PRO A 27 14.00 -4.09 3.58
N LYS A 28 14.21 -5.07 4.46
CA LYS A 28 13.76 -5.04 5.86
C LYS A 28 14.42 -3.97 6.73
N ASP A 29 15.49 -3.32 6.26
CA ASP A 29 16.12 -2.20 6.94
C ASP A 29 15.38 -0.87 6.64
N SER A 30 14.43 -0.89 5.72
CA SER A 30 13.59 0.27 5.40
C SER A 30 12.54 0.49 6.49
N VAL A 31 12.35 1.74 6.88
CA VAL A 31 11.30 2.14 7.81
C VAL A 31 9.98 2.24 7.07
N THR A 32 8.97 1.47 7.47
CA THR A 32 7.64 1.52 6.87
C THR A 32 6.86 2.76 7.33
N VAL A 33 5.81 3.11 6.59
CA VAL A 33 4.90 4.22 6.96
C VAL A 33 4.29 3.99 8.34
N ARG A 34 3.86 2.74 8.64
CA ARG A 34 3.33 2.40 9.97
C ARG A 34 4.35 2.60 11.08
N GLN A 35 5.57 2.10 10.89
CA GLN A 35 6.64 2.25 11.88
C GLN A 35 6.90 3.73 12.19
N ALA A 36 7.08 4.55 11.15
CA ALA A 36 7.30 5.98 11.31
C ALA A 36 6.10 6.69 11.98
N ALA A 37 4.87 6.34 11.57
CA ALA A 37 3.67 6.96 12.14
C ALA A 37 3.51 6.63 13.63
N VAL A 38 3.74 5.38 14.03
CA VAL A 38 3.65 4.95 15.42
C VAL A 38 4.73 5.60 16.28
N GLU A 39 5.92 5.82 15.73
CA GLU A 39 7.03 6.46 16.44
C GLU A 39 6.82 7.97 16.61
N LEU A 40 6.32 8.66 15.59
CA LEU A 40 6.30 10.12 15.51
C LEU A 40 4.98 10.75 15.94
N LEU A 41 3.88 9.98 15.94
CA LEU A 41 2.54 10.51 16.21
C LEU A 41 1.97 9.93 17.51
N PRO A 42 1.05 10.65 18.20
CA PRO A 42 0.36 10.10 19.36
C PRO A 42 -0.38 8.82 19.00
N ALA A 43 -0.11 7.74 19.73
CA ALA A 43 -0.70 6.42 19.48
C ALA A 43 -2.24 6.39 19.54
N SER A 44 -2.85 7.31 20.30
CA SER A 44 -4.30 7.45 20.41
C SER A 44 -4.86 8.12 19.14
N GLY A 45 -5.57 7.36 18.32
CA GLY A 45 -6.25 7.88 17.15
C GLY A 45 -5.62 7.48 15.81
N LEU A 46 -4.58 6.64 15.80
CA LEU A 46 -4.03 6.07 14.57
C LEU A 46 -4.79 4.80 14.19
N THR A 47 -5.18 4.71 12.92
CA THR A 47 -5.75 3.50 12.32
C THR A 47 -5.04 3.18 11.02
N PHE A 48 -4.95 1.89 10.70
CA PHE A 48 -4.23 1.38 9.52
C PHE A 48 -5.07 0.33 8.82
N CYS A 49 -5.18 0.45 7.50
CA CYS A 49 -5.96 -0.48 6.69
C CYS A 49 -5.37 -0.58 5.27
N HIS A 50 -5.05 -1.78 4.78
CA HIS A 50 -4.53 -1.93 3.43
C HIS A 50 -5.58 -1.55 2.37
N GLY A 51 -6.74 -2.19 2.38
CA GLY A 51 -7.84 -1.95 1.45
C GLY A 51 -7.57 -2.37 0.00
N SER A 52 -6.30 -2.40 -0.42
CA SER A 52 -5.84 -2.91 -1.70
C SER A 52 -4.42 -3.47 -1.59
N SER A 53 -4.00 -4.27 -2.58
CA SER A 53 -2.63 -4.74 -2.75
C SER A 53 -1.87 -3.89 -3.77
N LEU A 54 -0.54 -3.97 -3.77
CA LEU A 54 0.30 -3.36 -4.81
C LEU A 54 0.11 -4.04 -6.16
N LEU A 55 0.06 -5.37 -6.15
CA LEU A 55 -0.04 -6.21 -7.33
C LEU A 55 -1.17 -7.22 -7.15
N PRO A 56 -1.78 -7.71 -8.25
CA PRO A 56 -2.59 -8.92 -8.20
C PRO A 56 -1.79 -10.11 -7.64
N ARG A 57 -2.47 -11.05 -6.99
CA ARG A 57 -1.85 -12.24 -6.40
C ARG A 57 -1.04 -13.06 -7.41
N ASP A 58 -1.54 -13.18 -8.62
CA ASP A 58 -0.99 -13.95 -9.72
C ASP A 58 -0.15 -13.11 -10.69
N TYR A 59 0.27 -11.93 -10.28
CA TYR A 59 1.09 -11.06 -11.14
C TYR A 59 2.43 -11.73 -11.45
N ALA A 60 2.68 -11.92 -12.74
CA ALA A 60 3.94 -12.46 -13.24
C ALA A 60 4.85 -11.31 -13.71
N PHE A 61 6.05 -11.25 -13.17
CA PHE A 61 7.08 -10.34 -13.65
C PHE A 61 7.74 -10.92 -14.90
N ALA A 62 7.89 -10.11 -15.94
CA ALA A 62 8.68 -10.47 -17.10
C ALA A 62 10.18 -10.32 -16.76
N GLY A 63 10.95 -11.40 -16.84
CA GLY A 63 12.39 -11.36 -16.82
C GLY A 63 13.07 -11.90 -15.55
N PHE A 64 13.41 -11.09 -14.60
CA PHE A 64 14.13 -11.53 -13.41
C PHE A 64 13.14 -12.00 -12.35
N ALA A 65 13.16 -13.31 -12.07
CA ALA A 65 12.22 -13.94 -11.14
C ALA A 65 12.61 -13.65 -9.67
N GLU A 66 12.30 -12.45 -9.21
CA GLU A 66 12.12 -12.27 -7.78
C GLU A 66 10.78 -12.89 -7.37
N PRO A 67 10.73 -13.64 -6.27
CA PRO A 67 9.46 -14.18 -5.79
C PRO A 67 8.50 -13.03 -5.49
N ASN A 68 7.28 -13.14 -6.00
CA ASN A 68 6.22 -12.21 -5.65
C ASN A 68 5.85 -12.37 -4.17
N ARG A 69 6.27 -11.41 -3.35
CA ARG A 69 6.02 -11.41 -1.90
C ARG A 69 4.71 -10.76 -1.51
N THR A 70 3.83 -10.49 -2.46
CA THR A 70 2.55 -9.81 -2.17
C THR A 70 1.71 -10.55 -1.14
N GLU A 71 1.80 -11.87 -1.06
CA GLU A 71 1.12 -12.65 -0.02
C GLU A 71 1.59 -12.31 1.39
N GLU A 72 2.87 -11.99 1.58
CA GLU A 72 3.43 -11.64 2.89
C GLU A 72 2.76 -10.37 3.46
N PHE A 73 2.43 -9.41 2.58
CA PHE A 73 1.88 -8.12 3.01
C PHE A 73 0.36 -8.04 2.95
N TYR A 74 -0.28 -8.75 2.02
CA TYR A 74 -1.69 -8.51 1.64
C TYR A 74 -2.57 -9.75 1.76
N ALA A 75 -2.23 -10.66 2.68
CA ALA A 75 -3.03 -11.86 2.92
C ALA A 75 -4.50 -11.54 3.27
N ASP A 76 -4.74 -10.47 4.00
CA ASP A 76 -6.06 -9.96 4.36
C ASP A 76 -6.85 -9.49 3.12
N VAL A 77 -6.18 -8.76 2.22
CA VAL A 77 -6.79 -8.28 0.96
C VAL A 77 -7.11 -9.45 0.04
N PHE A 78 -6.21 -10.42 -0.08
CA PHE A 78 -6.42 -11.59 -0.95
C PHE A 78 -7.44 -12.58 -0.41
N ALA A 79 -7.66 -12.63 0.89
CA ALA A 79 -8.70 -13.45 1.49
C ALA A 79 -10.11 -12.98 1.09
N ASP A 80 -10.35 -11.66 1.12
CA ASP A 80 -11.62 -11.04 0.70
C ASP A 80 -11.38 -9.60 0.23
N PRO A 81 -11.11 -9.39 -1.06
CA PRO A 81 -10.84 -8.05 -1.60
C PRO A 81 -12.00 -7.07 -1.43
N ALA A 82 -13.23 -7.56 -1.49
CA ALA A 82 -14.42 -6.71 -1.33
C ALA A 82 -14.55 -6.21 0.11
N LYS A 83 -14.30 -7.10 1.07
CA LYS A 83 -14.28 -6.75 2.49
C LYS A 83 -13.13 -5.79 2.79
N ALA A 84 -11.93 -6.04 2.26
CA ALA A 84 -10.78 -5.16 2.46
C ALA A 84 -11.07 -3.72 1.98
N LEU A 85 -11.68 -3.57 0.82
CA LEU A 85 -12.10 -2.26 0.31
C LEU A 85 -13.18 -1.62 1.20
N ALA A 86 -14.18 -2.39 1.64
CA ALA A 86 -15.22 -1.90 2.54
C ALA A 86 -14.65 -1.44 3.89
N ASP A 87 -13.70 -2.18 4.45
CA ASP A 87 -13.00 -1.83 5.68
C ASP A 87 -12.19 -0.52 5.51
N ALA A 88 -11.53 -0.33 4.37
CA ALA A 88 -10.82 0.91 4.06
C ALA A 88 -11.77 2.12 3.99
N VAL A 89 -12.92 1.97 3.36
CA VAL A 89 -13.96 3.01 3.31
C VAL A 89 -14.53 3.32 4.69
N ALA A 90 -14.79 2.30 5.50
CA ALA A 90 -15.26 2.48 6.88
C ALA A 90 -14.19 3.18 7.75
N THR A 91 -12.93 2.81 7.57
CA THR A 91 -11.80 3.44 8.25
C THR A 91 -11.67 4.92 7.85
N ALA A 92 -11.80 5.25 6.58
CA ALA A 92 -11.80 6.62 6.09
C ALA A 92 -12.91 7.45 6.73
N LYS A 93 -14.14 6.93 6.76
CA LYS A 93 -15.32 7.61 7.37
C LYS A 93 -15.17 7.90 8.86
N ALA A 94 -14.39 7.09 9.56
CA ALA A 94 -14.19 7.22 11.01
C ALA A 94 -13.06 8.18 11.40
N ALA A 95 -12.29 8.67 10.41
CA ALA A 95 -11.11 9.50 10.61
C ALA A 95 -11.39 10.99 10.35
N ASP A 96 -10.63 11.87 11.00
CA ASP A 96 -10.60 13.30 10.72
C ASP A 96 -9.63 13.63 9.57
N VAL A 97 -8.59 12.78 9.40
CA VAL A 97 -7.58 12.91 8.34
C VAL A 97 -7.31 11.53 7.75
N VAL A 98 -7.28 11.46 6.42
CA VAL A 98 -6.93 10.23 5.68
C VAL A 98 -5.64 10.46 4.90
N ILE A 99 -4.66 9.59 5.12
CA ILE A 99 -3.41 9.53 4.39
C ILE A 99 -3.42 8.28 3.51
N LEU A 100 -3.46 8.48 2.20
CA LEU A 100 -3.44 7.39 1.23
C LEU A 100 -2.00 7.01 0.90
N CYS A 101 -1.61 5.78 1.24
CA CYS A 101 -0.27 5.22 1.02
C CYS A 101 -0.29 4.36 -0.25
N LEU A 102 -0.30 5.01 -1.40
CA LEU A 102 -0.48 4.41 -2.72
C LEU A 102 0.82 4.47 -3.53
N GLY A 103 0.97 3.59 -4.51
CA GLY A 103 2.10 3.60 -5.40
C GLY A 103 2.17 2.35 -6.28
N GLU A 104 3.19 2.29 -7.12
CA GLU A 104 3.52 1.13 -7.94
C GLU A 104 4.56 0.26 -7.26
N HIS A 105 4.52 -1.02 -7.56
CA HIS A 105 5.59 -1.93 -7.15
C HIS A 105 6.88 -1.61 -7.91
N TYR A 106 8.03 -1.67 -7.24
CA TYR A 106 9.33 -1.30 -7.81
C TYR A 106 9.72 -2.12 -9.05
N LEU A 107 9.17 -3.32 -9.22
CA LEU A 107 9.39 -4.16 -10.42
C LEU A 107 8.43 -3.85 -11.57
N GLN A 108 7.51 -2.92 -11.44
CA GLN A 108 6.61 -2.52 -12.54
C GLN A 108 7.25 -1.50 -13.48
N THR A 109 8.35 -0.89 -13.08
CA THR A 109 9.08 0.11 -13.87
C THR A 109 10.58 -0.13 -13.77
N GLY A 110 11.35 0.22 -14.80
CA GLY A 110 12.80 0.07 -14.84
C GLY A 110 13.27 -0.76 -16.01
N GLU A 111 14.44 -1.38 -15.89
CA GLU A 111 15.02 -2.22 -16.96
C GLU A 111 14.13 -3.43 -17.24
N ALA A 112 13.93 -3.73 -18.52
CA ALA A 112 13.06 -4.79 -19.02
C ALA A 112 11.57 -4.64 -18.64
N THR A 113 11.17 -3.50 -18.10
CA THR A 113 9.77 -3.17 -17.83
C THR A 113 9.44 -1.79 -18.37
N SER A 114 8.26 -1.63 -18.93
CA SER A 114 7.81 -0.34 -19.45
C SER A 114 6.32 -0.18 -19.21
N ARG A 115 5.91 1.07 -19.03
CA ARG A 115 4.50 1.44 -18.90
C ARG A 115 4.15 2.51 -19.92
N THR A 116 3.00 2.35 -20.52
CA THR A 116 2.46 3.31 -21.49
C THR A 116 1.57 4.36 -20.83
N GLU A 117 1.17 4.13 -19.59
CA GLU A 117 0.29 5.02 -18.84
C GLU A 117 0.90 5.39 -17.49
N LEU A 118 0.79 6.68 -17.12
CA LEU A 118 1.21 7.22 -15.84
C LEU A 118 0.02 7.23 -14.86
N SER A 119 -0.49 6.06 -14.54
CA SER A 119 -1.61 5.88 -13.62
C SER A 119 -1.24 4.93 -12.49
N LEU A 120 -1.86 5.09 -11.32
CA LEU A 120 -1.81 4.08 -10.28
C LEU A 120 -2.50 2.79 -10.76
N PRO A 121 -2.17 1.62 -10.16
CA PRO A 121 -2.93 0.39 -10.39
C PRO A 121 -4.43 0.59 -10.15
N GLU A 122 -5.27 -0.05 -10.97
CA GLU A 122 -6.72 0.21 -10.99
C GLU A 122 -7.41 -0.06 -9.65
N ASN A 123 -6.99 -1.10 -8.92
CA ASN A 123 -7.48 -1.38 -7.58
C ASN A 123 -7.21 -0.23 -6.59
N GLN A 124 -6.06 0.42 -6.70
CA GLN A 124 -5.70 1.58 -5.88
C GLN A 124 -6.45 2.84 -6.31
N ILE A 125 -6.68 3.03 -7.62
CA ILE A 125 -7.54 4.12 -8.11
C ILE A 125 -8.96 3.96 -7.57
N SER A 126 -9.51 2.75 -7.61
CA SER A 126 -10.84 2.44 -7.09
C SER A 126 -10.92 2.70 -5.58
N GLN A 127 -9.94 2.25 -4.82
CA GLN A 127 -9.82 2.53 -3.37
C GLN A 127 -9.77 4.03 -3.10
N SER A 128 -8.92 4.77 -3.81
CA SER A 128 -8.80 6.22 -3.65
C SER A 128 -10.11 6.95 -3.89
N LYS A 129 -10.83 6.59 -4.97
CA LYS A 129 -12.15 7.17 -5.29
C LYS A 129 -13.16 6.88 -4.19
N CYS A 130 -13.26 5.62 -3.74
CA CYS A 130 -14.20 5.23 -2.69
C CYS A 130 -13.91 5.92 -1.35
N CYS A 131 -12.63 6.00 -0.94
CA CYS A 131 -12.25 6.70 0.29
C CYS A 131 -12.54 8.21 0.20
N ARG A 132 -12.27 8.86 -0.94
CA ARG A 132 -12.61 10.30 -1.15
C ARG A 132 -14.10 10.58 -1.10
N CYS A 133 -14.93 9.69 -1.63
CA CYS A 133 -16.39 9.84 -1.57
C CYS A 133 -16.95 9.60 -0.14
N ALA A 134 -16.11 9.10 0.76
CA ALA A 134 -16.49 8.79 2.13
C ALA A 134 -16.24 9.94 3.11
N LEU A 135 -15.44 10.92 2.70
CA LEU A 135 -15.13 12.15 3.45
C LEU A 135 -16.11 13.27 3.11
#